data_fd5904d94d9513f7a189a4e633be0e83
#
_entry.id   fd5904d94d9513f7a189a4e633be0e83
#
_cell.length_a   1.000
_cell.length_b   1.000
_cell.length_c   1.000
_cell.angle_alpha   90.00
_cell.angle_beta   90.00
_cell.angle_gamma   90.00
#
_symmetry.space_group_name_H-M   'P 1'
#
loop_
_entity.id
_entity.type
_entity.pdbx_description
1 polymer ?
#
loop_
_entity_poly.entity_id
_entity_poly.type
_entity_poly.pdbx_seq_one_letter_code
_entity_poly.pdbx_strand_id
1 'polypeptide(L)'
;MAPFDKLRTGFGMKAHIGADDESGLVHTVVSTAANVSDISQTAELLHGEETRVGADAGYVGATKREEVQKKLQAMPNEVRWYIAKRRKPIREMEECWQKKLALAFEKLKARIRAIVEHPFHILKNIFKHKKARYKGLKKNDAQLNVLFALSNLYMVRGKLCP
;
A
#
# COMPACT_ATOMS: atom_id res chain seq x y z
N MET A 1 1.47 5.06 2.96
CA MET A 1 0.85 4.15 2.01
C MET A 1 1.93 3.41 1.26
N ALA A 2 2.05 2.13 1.42
CA ALA A 2 3.01 1.32 0.73
C ALA A 2 2.32 0.30 -0.18
N PRO A 3 3.01 -0.13 -1.19
CA PRO A 3 2.43 -0.83 -2.31
C PRO A 3 2.41 -2.35 -2.12
N PHE A 4 1.40 -2.88 -2.55
CA PHE A 4 1.02 -4.09 -3.25
C PHE A 4 1.93 -5.29 -3.20
N ASP A 5 1.44 -6.34 -2.60
CA ASP A 5 1.69 -7.67 -3.07
C ASP A 5 0.46 -8.13 -3.87
N LYS A 6 0.70 -8.53 -5.11
CA LYS A 6 -0.35 -9.03 -6.01
C LYS A 6 -0.92 -10.32 -5.44
N LEU A 7 -2.16 -10.28 -4.92
CA LEU A 7 -3.00 -11.44 -4.92
C LEU A 7 -3.26 -11.79 -6.39
N ARG A 8 -2.37 -12.55 -7.04
CA ARG A 8 -2.64 -13.18 -8.33
C ARG A 8 -3.69 -14.25 -8.09
N THR A 9 -4.92 -13.84 -8.17
CA THR A 9 -6.03 -14.76 -8.28
C THR A 9 -6.07 -15.23 -9.72
N GLY A 10 -6.36 -16.50 -9.97
CA GLY A 10 -6.37 -17.09 -11.31
C GLY A 10 -7.34 -16.45 -12.31
N PHE A 11 -8.03 -15.36 -11.95
CA PHE A 11 -8.91 -14.53 -12.76
C PHE A 11 -8.44 -13.07 -12.85
N GLY A 12 -7.17 -12.80 -12.56
CA GLY A 12 -6.62 -11.48 -12.83
C GLY A 12 -7.24 -10.33 -12.05
N MET A 13 -7.49 -10.49 -10.75
CA MET A 13 -7.88 -9.40 -9.85
C MET A 13 -6.68 -8.93 -9.02
N LYS A 14 -6.70 -7.64 -8.66
CA LYS A 14 -5.76 -7.01 -7.75
C LYS A 14 -6.51 -6.39 -6.58
N ALA A 15 -5.91 -6.42 -5.39
CA ALA A 15 -6.34 -5.64 -4.25
C ALA A 15 -5.31 -4.53 -3.99
N HIS A 16 -5.79 -3.33 -3.81
CA HIS A 16 -5.00 -2.16 -3.44
C HIS A 16 -5.44 -1.73 -2.05
N ILE A 17 -4.50 -1.45 -1.16
CA ILE A 17 -4.82 -1.02 0.20
C ILE A 17 -4.10 0.27 0.56
N GLY A 18 -4.78 1.12 1.31
CA GLY A 18 -4.19 2.17 2.10
C GLY A 18 -4.06 1.68 3.54
N ALA A 19 -2.89 1.84 4.13
CA ALA A 19 -2.65 1.49 5.53
C ALA A 19 -1.96 2.64 6.25
N ASP A 20 -2.29 2.82 7.50
CA ASP A 20 -1.64 3.77 8.38
C ASP A 20 -0.19 3.36 8.62
N ASP A 21 0.75 4.30 8.55
CA ASP A 21 2.19 4.04 8.63
C ASP A 21 2.71 3.87 10.06
N GLU A 22 1.90 4.14 11.09
CA GLU A 22 2.24 3.95 12.50
C GLU A 22 1.67 2.63 13.03
N SER A 23 0.37 2.40 12.82
CA SER A 23 -0.33 1.21 13.33
C SER A 23 -0.27 0.03 12.35
N GLY A 24 -0.10 0.28 11.07
CA GLY A 24 -0.21 -0.71 10.00
C GLY A 24 -1.65 -1.13 9.68
N LEU A 25 -2.65 -0.50 10.28
CA LEU A 25 -4.05 -0.83 10.06
C LEU A 25 -4.51 -0.36 8.69
N VAL A 26 -5.28 -1.21 8.03
CA VAL A 26 -5.84 -0.93 6.70
C VAL A 26 -7.08 -0.06 6.86
N HIS A 27 -7.08 1.12 6.24
CA HIS A 27 -8.21 2.05 6.25
C HIS A 27 -8.98 2.06 4.93
N THR A 28 -8.32 1.72 3.82
CA THR A 28 -8.94 1.73 2.49
C THR A 28 -8.59 0.45 1.74
N VAL A 29 -9.58 -0.15 1.08
CA VAL A 29 -9.40 -1.32 0.22
C VAL A 29 -10.07 -1.04 -1.11
N VAL A 30 -9.35 -1.23 -2.21
CA VAL A 30 -9.87 -1.08 -3.58
C VAL A 30 -9.52 -2.32 -4.37
N SER A 31 -10.51 -2.95 -4.98
CA SER A 31 -10.34 -4.13 -5.83
C SER A 31 -10.48 -3.76 -7.29
N THR A 32 -9.54 -4.20 -8.11
CA THR A 32 -9.58 -3.94 -9.56
C THR A 32 -9.31 -5.20 -10.38
N ALA A 33 -9.62 -5.14 -11.66
CA ALA A 33 -9.13 -6.14 -12.60
C ALA A 33 -7.59 -6.06 -12.71
N ALA A 34 -6.93 -7.18 -13.00
CA ALA A 34 -5.47 -7.27 -13.00
C ALA A 34 -4.77 -6.38 -14.05
N ASN A 35 -5.48 -5.99 -15.11
CA ASN A 35 -4.99 -5.10 -16.16
C ASN A 35 -5.03 -3.62 -15.76
N VAL A 36 -5.73 -3.25 -14.68
CA VAL A 36 -5.78 -1.87 -14.20
C VAL A 36 -4.43 -1.49 -13.60
N SER A 37 -3.93 -0.30 -13.95
CA SER A 37 -2.67 0.20 -13.44
C SER A 37 -2.78 0.62 -11.97
N ASP A 38 -1.78 0.27 -11.17
CA ASP A 38 -1.76 0.57 -9.74
C ASP A 38 -1.83 2.09 -9.48
N ILE A 39 -1.12 2.87 -10.29
CA ILE A 39 -1.08 4.33 -10.20
C ILE A 39 -2.45 4.99 -10.39
N SER A 40 -3.37 4.37 -11.15
CA SER A 40 -4.72 4.91 -11.36
C SER A 40 -5.59 4.84 -10.11
N GLN A 41 -5.26 3.99 -9.15
CA GLN A 41 -6.01 3.82 -7.91
C GLN A 41 -5.53 4.75 -6.78
N THR A 42 -4.50 5.55 -7.03
CA THR A 42 -3.90 6.42 -6.01
C THR A 42 -4.92 7.38 -5.38
N ALA A 43 -5.76 8.00 -6.19
CA ALA A 43 -6.77 8.95 -5.68
C ALA A 43 -7.80 8.26 -4.77
N GLU A 44 -8.18 7.03 -5.06
CA GLU A 44 -9.14 6.26 -4.28
C GLU A 44 -8.57 5.78 -2.94
N LEU A 45 -7.26 5.57 -2.89
CA LEU A 45 -6.57 5.10 -1.69
C LEU A 45 -6.30 6.21 -0.68
N LEU A 46 -6.31 7.47 -1.10
CA LEU A 46 -6.19 8.61 -0.20
C LEU A 46 -7.53 8.84 0.54
N HIS A 47 -7.51 9.02 1.86
CA HIS A 47 -8.74 9.28 2.64
C HIS A 47 -8.96 10.77 2.95
N GLY A 48 -7.93 11.63 2.77
CA GLY A 48 -8.07 13.09 2.86
C GLY A 48 -7.42 13.74 4.08
N GLU A 49 -6.90 12.95 5.02
CA GLU A 49 -6.25 13.45 6.24
C GLU A 49 -4.73 13.18 6.26
N GLU A 50 -4.18 12.66 5.17
CA GLU A 50 -2.77 12.32 5.09
C GLU A 50 -1.89 13.58 5.16
N THR A 51 -0.85 13.49 5.98
CA THR A 51 0.28 14.43 5.99
C THR A 51 1.50 13.86 5.26
N ARG A 52 1.56 12.52 5.12
CA ARG A 52 2.63 11.82 4.43
C ARG A 52 2.10 10.56 3.74
N VAL A 53 2.60 10.29 2.55
CA VAL A 53 2.25 9.11 1.75
C VAL A 53 3.51 8.39 1.31
N GLY A 54 3.66 7.15 1.75
CA GLY A 54 4.69 6.25 1.27
C GLY A 54 4.18 5.39 0.12
N ALA A 55 4.93 5.26 -0.97
CA ALA A 55 4.55 4.42 -2.10
C ALA A 55 5.78 3.77 -2.76
N ASP A 56 5.56 2.65 -3.47
CA ASP A 56 6.64 2.00 -4.20
C ASP A 56 6.91 2.65 -5.57
N ALA A 57 7.87 2.09 -6.31
CA ALA A 57 8.25 2.59 -7.63
C ALA A 57 7.13 2.50 -8.69
N GLY A 58 6.08 1.71 -8.46
CA GLY A 58 4.90 1.62 -9.33
C GLY A 58 4.05 2.89 -9.31
N TYR A 59 4.22 3.74 -8.30
CA TYR A 59 3.49 5.00 -8.11
C TYR A 59 4.27 6.24 -8.55
N VAL A 60 5.42 6.07 -9.19
CA VAL A 60 6.17 7.19 -9.75
C VAL A 60 5.30 7.95 -10.75
N GLY A 61 5.10 9.25 -10.50
CA GLY A 61 4.21 10.10 -11.30
C GLY A 61 2.75 10.19 -10.81
N ALA A 62 2.38 9.49 -9.73
CA ALA A 62 1.02 9.57 -9.16
C ALA A 62 0.59 11.01 -8.84
N THR A 63 1.51 11.81 -8.30
CA THR A 63 1.27 13.22 -7.95
C THR A 63 0.96 14.12 -9.15
N LYS A 64 1.28 13.69 -10.38
CA LYS A 64 1.01 14.46 -11.61
C LYS A 64 -0.36 14.17 -12.22
N ARG A 65 -1.09 13.18 -11.71
CA ARG A 65 -2.41 12.81 -12.22
C ARG A 65 -3.47 13.80 -11.75
N GLU A 66 -4.36 14.18 -12.64
CA GLU A 66 -5.41 15.18 -12.35
C GLU A 66 -6.31 14.76 -11.19
N GLU A 67 -6.69 13.48 -11.13
CA GLU A 67 -7.55 12.97 -10.06
C GLU A 67 -6.88 13.10 -8.68
N VAL A 68 -5.56 12.82 -8.62
CA VAL A 68 -4.76 12.96 -7.41
C VAL A 68 -4.60 14.43 -7.04
N GLN A 69 -4.30 15.30 -8.00
CA GLN A 69 -4.17 16.73 -7.80
C GLN A 69 -5.46 17.38 -7.26
N LYS A 70 -6.61 17.04 -7.86
CA LYS A 70 -7.91 17.52 -7.38
C LYS A 70 -8.15 17.11 -5.92
N LYS A 71 -7.79 15.87 -5.57
CA LYS A 71 -7.94 15.38 -4.20
C LYS A 71 -6.98 16.07 -3.24
N LEU A 72 -5.72 16.26 -3.63
CA LEU A 72 -4.73 16.98 -2.82
C LEU A 72 -5.13 18.45 -2.56
N GLN A 73 -5.72 19.13 -3.55
CA GLN A 73 -6.23 20.50 -3.39
C GLN A 73 -7.40 20.61 -2.41
N ALA A 74 -8.18 19.54 -2.26
CA ALA A 74 -9.29 19.48 -1.31
C ALA A 74 -8.85 19.10 0.12
N MET A 75 -7.59 18.68 0.31
CA MET A 75 -7.06 18.31 1.62
C MET A 75 -6.65 19.52 2.43
N PRO A 76 -6.84 19.48 3.77
CA PRO A 76 -6.45 20.58 4.66
C PRO A 76 -4.93 20.69 4.83
N ASN A 77 -4.18 19.62 4.57
CA ASN A 77 -2.75 19.51 4.81
C ASN A 77 -1.96 19.32 3.52
N GLU A 78 -0.74 19.86 3.48
CA GLU A 78 0.22 19.54 2.44
C GLU A 78 0.76 18.10 2.62
N VAL A 79 0.58 17.26 1.59
CA VAL A 79 0.98 15.84 1.64
C VAL A 79 2.42 15.67 1.16
N ARG A 80 3.28 15.11 2.00
CA ARG A 80 4.66 14.76 1.65
C ARG A 80 4.72 13.35 1.06
N TRP A 81 5.31 13.23 -0.14
CA TRP A 81 5.40 11.96 -0.87
C TRP A 81 6.76 11.30 -0.74
N TYR A 82 6.78 10.03 -0.33
CA TYR A 82 7.97 9.18 -0.20
C TYR A 82 7.89 8.01 -1.17
N ILE A 83 8.16 8.26 -2.46
CA ILE A 83 8.10 7.22 -3.50
C ILE A 83 9.45 6.52 -3.60
N ALA A 84 9.47 5.19 -3.51
CA ALA A 84 10.68 4.39 -3.65
C ALA A 84 11.26 4.50 -5.07
N LYS A 85 12.57 4.71 -5.18
CA LYS A 85 13.29 4.68 -6.46
C LYS A 85 13.80 3.26 -6.76
N ARG A 86 14.05 2.93 -8.04
CA ARG A 86 14.66 1.66 -8.43
C ARG A 86 16.09 1.57 -7.89
N ARG A 87 16.51 0.41 -7.38
CA ARG A 87 17.74 0.19 -6.57
C ARG A 87 19.08 0.34 -7.30
N LYS A 88 19.12 0.44 -8.64
CA LYS A 88 20.37 0.42 -9.42
C LYS A 88 21.43 1.48 -9.05
N PRO A 89 21.11 2.76 -8.78
CA PRO A 89 22.13 3.78 -8.66
C PRO A 89 22.94 3.74 -7.36
N ILE A 90 22.40 3.18 -6.27
CA ILE A 90 23.04 3.31 -4.93
C ILE A 90 24.23 2.37 -4.76
N ARG A 91 24.23 1.21 -5.42
CA ARG A 91 25.35 0.26 -5.37
C ARG A 91 26.62 0.78 -6.05
N GLU A 92 26.45 1.62 -7.06
CA GLU A 92 27.52 2.18 -7.88
C GLU A 92 28.09 3.49 -7.33
N MET A 93 27.52 4.01 -6.22
CA MET A 93 28.02 5.21 -5.55
C MET A 93 29.30 4.91 -4.78
N GLU A 94 30.26 5.83 -4.83
CA GLU A 94 31.45 5.79 -3.98
C GLU A 94 31.10 5.82 -2.48
N GLU A 95 31.97 5.27 -1.64
CA GLU A 95 31.81 5.24 -0.18
C GLU A 95 31.94 6.64 0.42
N CYS A 96 30.82 7.35 0.52
CA CYS A 96 30.74 8.70 1.06
C CYS A 96 29.49 8.86 1.94
N TRP A 97 29.36 10.00 2.61
CA TRP A 97 28.19 10.32 3.45
C TRP A 97 26.87 10.27 2.65
N GLN A 98 26.89 10.61 1.36
CA GLN A 98 25.75 10.56 0.47
C GLN A 98 25.23 9.12 0.27
N LYS A 99 26.14 8.14 0.13
CA LYS A 99 25.79 6.72 0.08
C LYS A 99 25.15 6.24 1.38
N LYS A 100 25.72 6.65 2.52
CA LYS A 100 25.15 6.32 3.85
C LYS A 100 23.74 6.89 4.00
N LEU A 101 23.53 8.13 3.59
CA LEU A 101 22.21 8.78 3.61
C LEU A 101 21.22 8.07 2.68
N ALA A 102 21.62 7.74 1.44
CA ALA A 102 20.79 7.00 0.50
C ALA A 102 20.39 5.62 1.03
N LEU A 103 21.31 4.89 1.66
CA LEU A 103 21.03 3.62 2.32
C LEU A 103 20.05 3.76 3.51
N ALA A 104 20.17 4.83 4.29
CA ALA A 104 19.23 5.11 5.37
C ALA A 104 17.82 5.37 4.84
N PHE A 105 17.68 6.14 3.76
CA PHE A 105 16.40 6.34 3.09
C PHE A 105 15.81 5.05 2.53
N GLU A 106 16.63 4.16 1.96
CA GLU A 106 16.14 2.87 1.47
C GLU A 106 15.68 1.95 2.61
N LYS A 107 16.36 1.97 3.76
CA LYS A 107 15.91 1.26 4.97
C LYS A 107 14.55 1.76 5.47
N LEU A 108 14.35 3.10 5.49
CA LEU A 108 13.07 3.69 5.87
C LEU A 108 11.95 3.26 4.93
N LYS A 109 12.19 3.31 3.62
CA LYS A 109 11.22 2.84 2.60
C LYS A 109 10.93 1.34 2.73
N ALA A 110 11.94 0.52 3.02
CA ALA A 110 11.75 -0.91 3.26
C ALA A 110 10.88 -1.17 4.48
N ARG A 111 11.04 -0.37 5.55
CA ARG A 111 10.18 -0.43 6.74
C ARG A 111 8.71 -0.09 6.41
N ILE A 112 8.47 0.98 5.67
CA ILE A 112 7.12 1.36 5.24
C ILE A 112 6.48 0.23 4.40
N ARG A 113 7.24 -0.38 3.48
CA ARG A 113 6.76 -1.53 2.70
C ARG A 113 6.37 -2.71 3.58
N ALA A 114 7.21 -3.07 4.55
CA ALA A 114 6.95 -4.17 5.46
C ALA A 114 5.64 -3.99 6.24
N ILE A 115 5.29 -2.74 6.63
CA ILE A 115 4.05 -2.42 7.32
C ILE A 115 2.83 -2.81 6.46
N VAL A 116 2.84 -2.49 5.17
CA VAL A 116 1.72 -2.77 4.26
C VAL A 116 1.72 -4.22 3.76
N GLU A 117 2.88 -4.86 3.65
CA GLU A 117 2.97 -6.29 3.34
C GLU A 117 2.36 -7.16 4.47
N HIS A 118 2.36 -6.66 5.72
CA HIS A 118 1.88 -7.40 6.87
C HIS A 118 0.38 -7.78 6.82
N PRO A 119 -0.58 -6.90 6.51
CA PRO A 119 -1.98 -7.28 6.30
C PRO A 119 -2.15 -8.35 5.22
N PHE A 120 -1.42 -8.26 4.11
CA PHE A 120 -1.45 -9.30 3.07
C PHE A 120 -0.88 -10.63 3.56
N HIS A 121 0.16 -10.60 4.41
CA HIS A 121 0.70 -11.81 5.04
C HIS A 121 -0.37 -12.49 5.90
N ILE A 122 -1.13 -11.73 6.69
CA ILE A 122 -2.24 -12.25 7.51
C ILE A 122 -3.29 -12.91 6.61
N LEU A 123 -3.75 -12.22 5.55
CA LEU A 123 -4.73 -12.77 4.62
C LEU A 123 -4.25 -14.09 4.00
N LYS A 124 -3.02 -14.13 3.50
CA LYS A 124 -2.49 -15.29 2.77
C LYS A 124 -2.15 -16.46 3.69
N ASN A 125 -1.53 -16.18 4.83
CA ASN A 125 -0.91 -17.22 5.68
C ASN A 125 -1.75 -17.57 6.89
N ILE A 126 -2.44 -16.62 7.52
CA ILE A 126 -3.30 -16.88 8.67
C ILE A 126 -4.70 -17.26 8.20
N PHE A 127 -5.34 -16.43 7.38
CA PHE A 127 -6.71 -16.69 6.88
C PHE A 127 -6.76 -17.62 5.66
N LYS A 128 -5.58 -18.02 5.14
CA LYS A 128 -5.45 -18.93 3.99
C LYS A 128 -6.17 -18.45 2.72
N HIS A 129 -6.39 -17.16 2.60
CA HIS A 129 -7.02 -16.56 1.42
C HIS A 129 -5.98 -16.33 0.31
N LYS A 130 -5.74 -17.35 -0.50
CA LYS A 130 -4.73 -17.33 -1.58
C LYS A 130 -5.31 -17.13 -2.97
N LYS A 131 -6.61 -17.28 -3.15
CA LYS A 131 -7.30 -17.20 -4.45
C LYS A 131 -8.67 -16.55 -4.28
N ALA A 132 -9.15 -15.84 -5.31
CA ALA A 132 -10.53 -15.39 -5.39
C ALA A 132 -11.47 -16.60 -5.32
N ARG A 133 -12.53 -16.50 -4.52
CA ARG A 133 -13.50 -17.59 -4.33
C ARG A 133 -14.78 -17.39 -5.12
N TYR A 134 -15.11 -16.15 -5.46
CA TYR A 134 -16.36 -15.82 -6.11
C TYR A 134 -16.13 -15.40 -7.57
N LYS A 135 -17.16 -15.58 -8.40
CA LYS A 135 -17.20 -15.00 -9.74
C LYS A 135 -17.60 -13.52 -9.64
N GLY A 136 -16.89 -12.67 -10.38
CA GLY A 136 -17.13 -11.23 -10.46
C GLY A 136 -16.41 -10.40 -9.39
N LEU A 137 -16.18 -9.13 -9.73
CA LEU A 137 -15.41 -8.20 -8.90
C LEU A 137 -16.12 -7.87 -7.60
N LYS A 138 -17.40 -7.50 -7.66
CA LYS A 138 -18.19 -7.01 -6.52
C LYS A 138 -18.22 -7.96 -5.32
N LYS A 139 -18.38 -9.27 -5.56
CA LYS A 139 -18.42 -10.27 -4.47
C LYS A 139 -17.05 -10.49 -3.84
N ASN A 140 -15.99 -10.48 -4.64
CA ASN A 140 -14.62 -10.62 -4.14
C ASN A 140 -14.17 -9.35 -3.42
N ASP A 141 -14.58 -8.17 -3.87
CA ASP A 141 -14.35 -6.90 -3.21
C ASP A 141 -14.97 -6.89 -1.80
N ALA A 142 -16.26 -7.23 -1.68
CA ALA A 142 -16.92 -7.36 -0.39
C ALA A 142 -16.20 -8.36 0.55
N GLN A 143 -15.75 -9.50 0.01
CA GLN A 143 -14.96 -10.47 0.78
C GLN A 143 -13.62 -9.89 1.25
N LEU A 144 -12.90 -9.18 0.39
CA LEU A 144 -11.62 -8.58 0.75
C LEU A 144 -11.77 -7.50 1.83
N ASN A 145 -12.81 -6.67 1.74
CA ASN A 145 -13.11 -5.68 2.78
C ASN A 145 -13.32 -6.36 4.15
N VAL A 146 -14.11 -7.43 4.23
CA VAL A 146 -14.28 -8.20 5.46
C VAL A 146 -12.97 -8.81 5.95
N LEU A 147 -12.17 -9.40 5.05
CA LEU A 147 -10.90 -10.03 5.43
C LEU A 147 -9.88 -9.00 5.93
N PHE A 148 -9.80 -7.80 5.35
CA PHE A 148 -8.91 -6.75 5.84
C PHE A 148 -9.40 -6.17 7.17
N ALA A 149 -10.72 -6.04 7.38
CA ALA A 149 -11.28 -5.68 8.69
C ALA A 149 -10.92 -6.70 9.78
N LEU A 150 -11.06 -7.99 9.48
CA LEU A 150 -10.62 -9.08 10.38
C LEU A 150 -9.10 -9.06 10.59
N SER A 151 -8.32 -8.73 9.57
CA SER A 151 -6.86 -8.55 9.68
C SER A 151 -6.51 -7.45 10.68
N ASN A 152 -7.21 -6.31 10.62
CA ASN A 152 -7.04 -5.22 11.57
C ASN A 152 -7.33 -5.69 13.02
N LEU A 153 -8.44 -6.39 13.24
CA LEU A 153 -8.77 -6.96 14.56
C LEU A 153 -7.70 -7.96 15.03
N TYR A 154 -7.22 -8.81 14.12
CA TYR A 154 -6.13 -9.75 14.42
C TYR A 154 -4.83 -9.03 14.83
N MET A 155 -4.50 -7.93 14.19
CA MET A 155 -3.30 -7.13 14.50
C MET A 155 -3.38 -6.48 15.88
N VAL A 156 -4.55 -5.99 16.28
CA VAL A 156 -4.75 -5.33 17.58
C VAL A 156 -5.22 -6.25 18.70
N ARG A 157 -5.40 -7.56 18.44
CA ARG A 157 -5.96 -8.52 19.41
C ARG A 157 -5.31 -8.50 20.79
N GLY A 158 -3.97 -8.33 20.86
CA GLY A 158 -3.24 -8.25 22.12
C GLY A 158 -3.50 -6.98 22.94
N LYS A 159 -4.10 -5.94 22.29
CA LYS A 159 -4.53 -4.72 22.98
C LYS A 159 -6.01 -4.79 23.41
N LEU A 160 -6.80 -5.65 22.74
CA LEU A 160 -8.23 -5.81 23.01
C LEU A 160 -8.49 -6.85 24.11
N CYS A 161 -7.60 -7.82 24.25
CA CYS A 161 -7.69 -8.87 25.29
C CYS A 161 -6.36 -8.84 26.07
N PRO A 162 -6.24 -7.97 27.08
CA PRO A 162 -5.07 -7.89 27.95
C PRO A 162 -4.93 -9.12 28.85
#